data_f8f74ae57a240ad2148bf3093a54ad5a
#
_entry.id   f8f74ae57a240ad2148bf3093a54ad5a
#
_cell.length_a   1.000
_cell.length_b   1.000
_cell.length_c   1.000
_cell.angle_alpha   90.00
_cell.angle_beta   90.00
_cell.angle_gamma   90.00
#
_symmetry.space_group_name_H-M   'P 1'
#
loop_
_entity.id
_entity.type
_entity.pdbx_description
1 polymer ?
#
loop_
_entity_poly.entity_id
_entity_poly.type
_entity_poly.pdbx_seq_one_letter_code
_entity_poly.pdbx_strand_id
1 'polypeptide(L)'
;VNQPPSSDPALPRRRLGRTGLDVSILGFGTAPLGDLFARLDDTVAIAAMERAFALGVNLLDSSPLYGHGLAEHRCGTALRRVARADIVVCTKVGRWMDPFHGRGDGSNFVGGQPHRAVVDYSYDGTMRSVEQSLLRLGIDRIDLLLIHDVDVWTHGSEAIEARFREAMEGAYVALDRLRTERVIKGIGIGVNEAEMCMRFASAGTFDTMLLAGRYSLLEQPALTEFLPLAEKQGIGVMLGGVFNSGILATGAVAGAKYNYKDAPADVMQKVAAIERVCRAHGVALPTAAL
;
A
#
# COMPACT_ATOMS: atom_id res chain seq x y z
N VAL A 1 -16.70 26.08 7.97
CA VAL A 1 -16.85 26.81 6.70
C VAL A 1 -17.34 25.78 5.69
N ASN A 2 -18.65 25.81 5.36
CA ASN A 2 -19.24 24.98 4.32
C ASN A 2 -18.65 25.41 2.97
N GLN A 3 -17.75 24.62 2.40
CA GLN A 3 -17.46 24.74 0.97
C GLN A 3 -18.70 24.25 0.18
N PRO A 4 -19.12 24.97 -0.87
CA PRO A 4 -20.17 24.49 -1.75
C PRO A 4 -19.72 23.14 -2.36
N PRO A 5 -20.66 22.20 -2.62
CA PRO A 5 -20.32 20.94 -3.29
C PRO A 5 -19.59 21.26 -4.61
N SER A 6 -18.45 20.62 -4.81
CA SER A 6 -17.70 20.76 -6.08
C SER A 6 -18.62 20.27 -7.21
N SER A 7 -18.70 21.04 -8.30
CA SER A 7 -19.39 20.64 -9.53
C SER A 7 -18.67 19.52 -10.30
N ASP A 8 -17.55 19.05 -9.79
CA ASP A 8 -16.78 17.95 -10.38
C ASP A 8 -17.53 16.62 -10.21
N PRO A 9 -17.58 15.77 -11.23
CA PRO A 9 -18.20 14.47 -11.11
C PRO A 9 -17.52 13.67 -9.99
N ALA A 10 -18.33 13.04 -9.14
CA ALA A 10 -17.82 12.20 -8.05
C ALA A 10 -16.86 11.13 -8.60
N LEU A 11 -15.77 10.90 -7.88
CA LEU A 11 -14.78 9.88 -8.25
C LEU A 11 -15.47 8.50 -8.37
N PRO A 12 -15.33 7.79 -9.50
CA PRO A 12 -15.95 6.48 -9.68
C PRO A 12 -15.54 5.49 -8.58
N ARG A 13 -16.45 4.59 -8.22
CA ARG A 13 -16.22 3.54 -7.24
C ARG A 13 -16.35 2.16 -7.87
N ARG A 14 -15.65 1.19 -7.29
CA ARG A 14 -15.70 -0.23 -7.68
C ARG A 14 -15.76 -1.11 -6.44
N ARG A 15 -16.39 -2.26 -6.59
CA ARG A 15 -16.33 -3.33 -5.60
C ARG A 15 -14.90 -3.85 -5.48
N LEU A 16 -14.36 -3.91 -4.28
CA LEU A 16 -13.03 -4.47 -4.04
C LEU A 16 -13.14 -5.97 -3.75
N GLY A 17 -13.02 -6.78 -4.79
CA GLY A 17 -13.09 -8.23 -4.67
C GLY A 17 -14.29 -8.73 -3.87
N ARG A 18 -14.03 -9.66 -2.95
CA ARG A 18 -15.05 -10.26 -2.07
C ARG A 18 -15.29 -9.51 -0.76
N THR A 19 -14.59 -8.41 -0.52
CA THR A 19 -14.64 -7.66 0.77
C THR A 19 -16.01 -7.07 1.09
N GLY A 20 -16.87 -6.91 0.12
CA GLY A 20 -18.13 -6.21 0.28
C GLY A 20 -18.00 -4.68 0.28
N LEU A 21 -16.82 -4.13 0.09
CA LEU A 21 -16.54 -2.70 0.12
C LEU A 21 -16.58 -2.09 -1.28
N ASP A 22 -17.21 -0.92 -1.41
CA ASP A 22 -17.15 -0.09 -2.59
C ASP A 22 -16.09 1.00 -2.38
N VAL A 23 -14.99 0.91 -3.11
CA VAL A 23 -13.86 1.82 -3.00
C VAL A 23 -13.73 2.70 -4.23
N SER A 24 -13.23 3.93 -4.04
CA SER A 24 -12.85 4.80 -5.14
C SER A 24 -11.76 4.13 -6.01
N ILE A 25 -11.84 4.34 -7.33
CA ILE A 25 -10.85 3.77 -8.27
C ILE A 25 -9.42 4.27 -8.03
N LEU A 26 -9.29 5.44 -7.40
CA LEU A 26 -8.03 5.94 -6.86
C LEU A 26 -8.04 5.80 -5.35
N GLY A 27 -7.03 5.13 -4.80
CA GLY A 27 -6.75 5.06 -3.38
C GLY A 27 -5.61 6.01 -2.99
N PHE A 28 -5.52 6.34 -1.71
CA PHE A 28 -4.43 7.14 -1.16
C PHE A 28 -3.45 6.25 -0.41
N GLY A 29 -2.26 6.01 -1.00
CA GLY A 29 -1.16 5.30 -0.36
C GLY A 29 -0.29 6.25 0.47
N THR A 30 0.09 5.84 1.66
CA THR A 30 0.74 6.71 2.65
C THR A 30 2.23 6.46 2.85
N ALA A 31 2.87 5.61 2.05
CA ALA A 31 4.30 5.38 2.16
C ALA A 31 5.14 6.68 2.11
N PRO A 32 4.87 7.64 1.21
CA PRO A 32 5.57 8.93 1.23
C PRO A 32 5.35 9.72 2.52
N LEU A 33 4.20 9.55 3.17
CA LEU A 33 3.87 10.23 4.45
C LEU A 33 4.61 9.64 5.66
N GLY A 34 5.40 8.60 5.47
CA GLY A 34 6.37 8.09 6.44
C GLY A 34 7.73 8.77 6.34
N ASP A 35 7.85 9.90 5.62
CA ASP A 35 9.12 10.56 5.31
C ASP A 35 10.04 9.69 4.44
N LEU A 36 9.49 9.05 3.43
CA LEU A 36 10.23 8.27 2.45
C LEU A 36 11.12 9.19 1.61
N PHE A 37 12.43 8.99 1.67
CA PHE A 37 13.51 9.76 1.03
C PHE A 37 13.69 11.21 1.52
N ALA A 38 12.65 11.87 2.00
CA ALA A 38 12.71 13.25 2.47
C ALA A 38 11.72 13.46 3.62
N ARG A 39 12.07 14.38 4.50
CA ARG A 39 11.13 14.81 5.56
C ARG A 39 10.00 15.62 4.96
N LEU A 40 8.79 15.37 5.43
CA LEU A 40 7.58 16.06 5.04
C LEU A 40 6.98 16.76 6.26
N ASP A 41 6.55 18.00 6.09
CA ASP A 41 5.82 18.72 7.13
C ASP A 41 4.49 18.04 7.43
N ASP A 42 4.16 17.91 8.71
CA ASP A 42 2.93 17.24 9.16
C ASP A 42 1.66 17.92 8.62
N THR A 43 1.67 19.26 8.55
CA THR A 43 0.52 20.03 8.03
C THR A 43 0.29 19.73 6.56
N VAL A 44 1.37 19.64 5.77
CA VAL A 44 1.29 19.29 4.33
C VAL A 44 0.81 17.86 4.15
N ALA A 45 1.34 16.91 4.94
CA ALA A 45 0.96 15.50 4.87
C ALA A 45 -0.52 15.30 5.19
N ILE A 46 -1.00 15.92 6.26
CA ILE A 46 -2.40 15.82 6.70
C ILE A 46 -3.33 16.50 5.68
N ALA A 47 -2.99 17.71 5.24
CA ALA A 47 -3.78 18.44 4.24
C ALA A 47 -3.92 17.70 2.91
N ALA A 48 -2.90 16.96 2.48
CA ALA A 48 -2.96 16.13 1.28
C ALA A 48 -4.02 15.02 1.40
N MET A 49 -4.09 14.32 2.55
CA MET A 49 -5.13 13.32 2.81
C MET A 49 -6.52 13.94 2.87
N GLU A 50 -6.68 15.05 3.61
CA GLU A 50 -7.95 15.78 3.70
C GLU A 50 -8.45 16.23 2.31
N ARG A 51 -7.53 16.70 1.48
CA ARG A 51 -7.86 17.07 0.10
C ARG A 51 -8.29 15.87 -0.73
N ALA A 52 -7.61 14.72 -0.59
CA ALA A 52 -7.99 13.49 -1.28
C ALA A 52 -9.40 13.03 -0.86
N PHE A 53 -9.71 13.05 0.44
CA PHE A 53 -11.06 12.71 0.95
C PHE A 53 -12.13 13.69 0.41
N ALA A 54 -11.83 14.99 0.39
CA ALA A 54 -12.74 16.00 -0.15
C ALA A 54 -12.98 15.83 -1.67
N LEU A 55 -12.07 15.21 -2.40
CA LEU A 55 -12.19 14.85 -3.81
C LEU A 55 -12.88 13.47 -4.03
N GLY A 56 -13.31 12.79 -2.98
CA GLY A 56 -14.06 11.54 -3.06
C GLY A 56 -13.21 10.27 -2.95
N VAL A 57 -11.90 10.37 -2.70
CA VAL A 57 -11.08 9.21 -2.34
C VAL A 57 -11.54 8.66 -1.01
N ASN A 58 -11.89 7.38 -0.97
CA ASN A 58 -12.36 6.72 0.26
C ASN A 58 -11.52 5.50 0.66
N LEU A 59 -10.48 5.16 -0.09
CA LEU A 59 -9.54 4.09 0.26
C LEU A 59 -8.22 4.69 0.73
N LEU A 60 -7.89 4.46 1.99
CA LEU A 60 -6.63 4.87 2.62
C LEU A 60 -5.79 3.63 2.91
N ASP A 61 -4.59 3.55 2.33
CA ASP A 61 -3.65 2.44 2.55
C ASP A 61 -2.42 2.91 3.31
N SER A 62 -2.12 2.26 4.43
CA SER A 62 -0.97 2.53 5.28
C SER A 62 -0.21 1.26 5.65
N SER A 63 0.81 1.39 6.50
CA SER A 63 1.56 0.28 7.08
C SER A 63 2.30 0.73 8.34
N PRO A 64 2.47 -0.15 9.34
CA PRO A 64 3.37 0.08 10.47
C PRO A 64 4.80 0.45 10.04
N LEU A 65 5.28 -0.15 8.94
CA LEU A 65 6.63 0.09 8.41
C LEU A 65 6.82 1.54 7.93
N TYR A 66 5.77 2.19 7.43
CA TYR A 66 5.90 3.51 6.80
C TYR A 66 6.26 4.59 7.84
N GLY A 67 7.54 4.97 7.83
CA GLY A 67 8.12 5.84 8.82
C GLY A 67 8.06 5.27 10.24
N HIS A 68 8.10 3.95 10.40
CA HIS A 68 8.08 3.28 11.71
C HIS A 68 6.87 3.68 12.57
N GLY A 69 5.71 3.82 11.92
CA GLY A 69 4.44 4.24 12.52
C GLY A 69 4.06 5.70 12.27
N LEU A 70 4.96 6.54 11.73
CA LEU A 70 4.68 7.96 11.47
C LEU A 70 3.50 8.17 10.53
N ALA A 71 3.45 7.39 9.42
CA ALA A 71 2.35 7.49 8.47
C ALA A 71 0.99 7.19 9.12
N GLU A 72 0.90 6.15 9.98
CA GLU A 72 -0.35 5.83 10.69
C GLU A 72 -0.74 6.92 11.68
N HIS A 73 0.19 7.58 12.38
CA HIS A 73 -0.11 8.75 13.22
C HIS A 73 -0.70 9.92 12.41
N ARG A 74 -0.11 10.22 11.24
CA ARG A 74 -0.61 11.25 10.33
C ARG A 74 -2.01 10.87 9.80
N CYS A 75 -2.22 9.61 9.43
CA CYS A 75 -3.53 9.08 9.04
C CYS A 75 -4.56 9.27 10.15
N GLY A 76 -4.23 8.89 11.38
CA GLY A 76 -5.11 9.05 12.53
C GLY A 76 -5.53 10.50 12.76
N THR A 77 -4.64 11.46 12.49
CA THR A 77 -4.96 12.88 12.58
C THR A 77 -5.94 13.31 11.50
N ALA A 78 -5.77 12.88 10.25
CA ALA A 78 -6.70 13.18 9.16
C ALA A 78 -8.06 12.48 9.37
N LEU A 79 -8.08 11.23 9.82
CA LEU A 79 -9.29 10.45 10.05
C LEU A 79 -10.20 11.05 11.13
N ARG A 80 -9.66 11.77 12.11
CA ARG A 80 -10.49 12.48 13.12
C ARG A 80 -11.32 13.63 12.55
N ARG A 81 -11.06 14.07 11.33
CA ARG A 81 -11.72 15.21 10.68
C ARG A 81 -12.79 14.81 9.64
N VAL A 82 -12.99 13.50 9.47
CA VAL A 82 -13.99 12.93 8.55
C VAL A 82 -14.83 11.89 9.27
N ALA A 83 -16.01 11.57 8.75
CA ALA A 83 -16.80 10.48 9.29
C ALA A 83 -16.08 9.15 9.00
N ARG A 84 -15.74 8.38 10.06
CA ARG A 84 -15.00 7.12 9.94
C ARG A 84 -15.69 6.12 8.99
N ALA A 85 -17.00 6.16 8.88
CA ALA A 85 -17.78 5.29 8.02
C ALA A 85 -17.57 5.57 6.52
N ASP A 86 -17.10 6.76 6.16
CA ASP A 86 -16.90 7.15 4.76
C ASP A 86 -15.56 6.71 4.20
N ILE A 87 -14.63 6.28 5.07
CA ILE A 87 -13.27 5.90 4.68
C ILE A 87 -13.03 4.41 4.95
N VAL A 88 -12.57 3.70 3.94
CA VAL A 88 -12.04 2.34 4.05
C VAL A 88 -10.57 2.43 4.45
N VAL A 89 -10.24 1.94 5.63
CA VAL A 89 -8.87 1.93 6.17
C VAL A 89 -8.24 0.57 5.94
N CYS A 90 -7.17 0.56 5.18
CA CYS A 90 -6.30 -0.58 4.92
C CYS A 90 -4.95 -0.35 5.61
N THR A 91 -4.47 -1.30 6.38
CA THR A 91 -3.09 -1.32 6.87
C THR A 91 -2.53 -2.73 6.83
N LYS A 92 -1.32 -2.93 7.35
CA LYS A 92 -0.59 -4.16 7.14
C LYS A 92 -0.12 -4.79 8.44
N VAL A 93 0.16 -6.10 8.40
CA VAL A 93 0.71 -6.89 9.51
C VAL A 93 2.00 -7.60 9.07
N GLY A 94 2.66 -8.29 10.00
CA GLY A 94 3.93 -8.98 9.77
C GLY A 94 5.13 -8.15 10.23
N ARG A 95 4.88 -6.93 10.72
CA ARG A 95 5.85 -6.12 11.47
C ARG A 95 5.15 -5.42 12.61
N TRP A 96 5.73 -5.48 13.80
CA TRP A 96 5.35 -4.62 14.92
C TRP A 96 6.49 -3.68 15.29
N MET A 97 6.17 -2.58 15.96
CA MET A 97 7.14 -1.54 16.32
C MET A 97 7.64 -1.75 17.75
N ASP A 98 8.95 -1.97 17.90
CA ASP A 98 9.60 -2.06 19.18
C ASP A 98 9.99 -0.65 19.66
N PRO A 99 9.38 -0.14 20.73
CA PRO A 99 9.65 1.22 21.21
C PRO A 99 10.92 1.33 22.05
N PHE A 100 11.53 0.21 22.46
CA PHE A 100 12.67 0.19 23.36
C PHE A 100 14.03 0.24 22.66
N HIS A 101 14.06 -0.09 21.38
CA HIS A 101 15.27 -0.11 20.57
C HIS A 101 15.14 0.87 19.41
N GLY A 102 16.16 1.67 19.18
CA GLY A 102 16.19 2.62 18.07
C GLY A 102 16.03 1.95 16.70
N ARG A 103 15.73 2.73 15.68
CA ARG A 103 15.46 2.22 14.32
C ARG A 103 16.51 1.26 13.80
N GLY A 104 17.78 1.67 13.82
CA GLY A 104 18.94 0.83 13.49
C GLY A 104 18.97 0.17 12.11
N ASP A 105 18.12 0.60 11.19
CA ASP A 105 17.73 -0.17 10.01
C ASP A 105 18.23 0.40 8.67
N GLY A 106 18.84 1.57 8.65
CA GLY A 106 19.26 2.21 7.40
C GLY A 106 18.12 2.39 6.38
N SER A 107 16.86 2.40 6.83
CA SER A 107 15.70 2.49 5.94
C SER A 107 15.64 3.83 5.21
N ASN A 108 14.96 3.85 4.06
CA ASN A 108 14.71 5.06 3.30
C ASN A 108 13.73 6.04 3.97
N PHE A 109 13.15 5.68 5.12
CA PHE A 109 12.27 6.54 5.92
C PHE A 109 13.11 7.46 6.84
N VAL A 110 13.61 8.56 6.27
CA VAL A 110 14.61 9.42 6.90
C VAL A 110 14.13 10.14 8.18
N GLY A 111 12.84 10.43 8.28
CA GLY A 111 12.22 11.15 9.39
C GLY A 111 11.30 10.31 10.28
N GLY A 112 11.24 9.01 10.06
CA GLY A 112 10.33 8.11 10.78
C GLY A 112 10.52 8.12 12.30
N GLN A 113 9.56 7.52 13.05
CA GLN A 113 9.59 7.39 14.50
C GLN A 113 10.82 6.61 14.98
N PRO A 114 11.30 6.83 16.22
CA PRO A 114 12.50 6.19 16.76
C PRO A 114 12.24 4.75 17.22
N HIS A 115 11.45 3.98 16.46
CA HIS A 115 11.08 2.59 16.78
C HIS A 115 11.76 1.62 15.83
N ARG A 116 12.07 0.43 16.31
CA ARG A 116 12.58 -0.65 15.48
C ARG A 116 11.43 -1.46 14.90
N ALA A 117 11.40 -1.64 13.59
CA ALA A 117 10.49 -2.57 12.95
C ALA A 117 10.99 -4.02 13.17
N VAL A 118 10.15 -4.85 13.77
CA VAL A 118 10.42 -6.28 14.01
C VAL A 118 9.56 -7.10 13.08
N VAL A 119 10.19 -7.89 12.22
CA VAL A 119 9.49 -8.85 11.34
C VAL A 119 8.99 -10.01 12.18
N ASP A 120 7.68 -10.26 12.15
CA ASP A 120 7.03 -11.31 12.92
C ASP A 120 5.69 -11.66 12.27
N TYR A 121 5.64 -12.77 11.55
CA TYR A 121 4.42 -13.27 10.90
C TYR A 121 3.68 -14.31 11.75
N SER A 122 4.09 -14.52 13.01
CA SER A 122 3.37 -15.38 13.94
C SER A 122 1.96 -14.84 14.21
N TYR A 123 1.10 -15.65 14.77
CA TYR A 123 -0.24 -15.25 15.21
C TYR A 123 -0.16 -14.08 16.21
N ASP A 124 0.66 -14.22 17.27
CA ASP A 124 0.77 -13.21 18.32
C ASP A 124 1.44 -11.93 17.82
N GLY A 125 2.46 -12.02 16.97
CA GLY A 125 3.09 -10.88 16.30
C GLY A 125 2.12 -10.12 15.41
N THR A 126 1.26 -10.84 14.71
CA THR A 126 0.19 -10.28 13.89
C THR A 126 -0.83 -9.53 14.75
N MET A 127 -1.34 -10.15 15.81
CA MET A 127 -2.31 -9.49 16.71
C MET A 127 -1.71 -8.26 17.37
N ARG A 128 -0.45 -8.32 17.82
CA ARG A 128 0.29 -7.17 18.34
C ARG A 128 0.39 -6.05 17.32
N SER A 129 0.67 -6.36 16.07
CA SER A 129 0.72 -5.38 14.98
C SER A 129 -0.62 -4.67 14.79
N VAL A 130 -1.73 -5.42 14.81
CA VAL A 130 -3.10 -4.88 14.70
C VAL A 130 -3.41 -3.92 15.85
N GLU A 131 -3.16 -4.33 17.09
CA GLU A 131 -3.39 -3.51 18.28
C GLU A 131 -2.59 -2.20 18.23
N GLN A 132 -1.31 -2.29 17.88
CA GLN A 132 -0.46 -1.11 17.72
C GLN A 132 -0.95 -0.19 16.61
N SER A 133 -1.43 -0.71 15.49
CA SER A 133 -1.98 0.09 14.39
C SER A 133 -3.26 0.80 14.80
N LEU A 134 -4.18 0.14 15.51
CA LEU A 134 -5.39 0.78 16.05
C LEU A 134 -5.05 1.96 16.97
N LEU A 135 -4.04 1.79 17.85
CA LEU A 135 -3.59 2.86 18.76
C LEU A 135 -2.95 4.02 18.00
N ARG A 136 -2.08 3.76 17.00
CA ARG A 136 -1.44 4.82 16.21
C ARG A 136 -2.45 5.57 15.33
N LEU A 137 -3.38 4.86 14.72
CA LEU A 137 -4.47 5.44 13.94
C LEU A 137 -5.52 6.14 14.83
N GLY A 138 -5.63 5.77 16.11
CA GLY A 138 -6.63 6.32 17.02
C GLY A 138 -8.07 6.02 16.59
N ILE A 139 -8.32 4.83 16.07
CA ILE A 139 -9.62 4.35 15.57
C ILE A 139 -10.02 3.04 16.25
N ASP A 140 -11.30 2.72 16.21
CA ASP A 140 -11.89 1.53 16.80
C ASP A 140 -11.93 0.30 15.88
N ARG A 141 -11.69 0.48 14.59
CA ARG A 141 -11.71 -0.60 13.57
C ARG A 141 -10.83 -0.30 12.37
N ILE A 142 -10.27 -1.36 11.82
CA ILE A 142 -9.60 -1.40 10.51
C ILE A 142 -10.49 -2.21 9.58
N ASP A 143 -10.62 -1.81 8.31
CA ASP A 143 -11.47 -2.51 7.36
C ASP A 143 -10.73 -3.64 6.63
N LEU A 144 -9.48 -3.41 6.27
CA LEU A 144 -8.64 -4.35 5.52
C LEU A 144 -7.27 -4.53 6.19
N LEU A 145 -6.84 -5.77 6.32
CA LEU A 145 -5.50 -6.11 6.80
C LEU A 145 -4.75 -6.96 5.77
N LEU A 146 -3.52 -6.54 5.45
CA LEU A 146 -2.67 -7.22 4.48
C LEU A 146 -1.41 -7.78 5.14
N ILE A 147 -1.04 -9.01 4.84
CA ILE A 147 0.27 -9.57 5.20
C ILE A 147 1.33 -8.89 4.33
N HIS A 148 2.34 -8.26 4.95
CA HIS A 148 3.25 -7.33 4.27
C HIS A 148 4.58 -7.96 3.92
N ASP A 149 5.01 -7.74 2.66
CA ASP A 149 6.36 -8.01 2.16
C ASP A 149 6.85 -9.44 2.39
N VAL A 150 5.98 -10.44 2.26
CA VAL A 150 6.42 -11.83 2.17
C VAL A 150 6.80 -12.10 0.73
N ASP A 151 7.96 -11.61 0.34
CA ASP A 151 8.50 -11.71 -1.02
C ASP A 151 10.02 -11.88 -1.02
N VAL A 152 10.57 -12.33 -2.16
CA VAL A 152 12.01 -12.54 -2.32
C VAL A 152 12.76 -11.21 -2.27
N TRP A 153 12.13 -10.13 -2.73
CA TRP A 153 12.68 -8.79 -2.64
C TRP A 153 13.08 -8.39 -1.22
N THR A 154 12.22 -8.73 -0.25
CA THR A 154 12.41 -8.35 1.16
C THR A 154 13.28 -9.34 1.93
N HIS A 155 13.07 -10.64 1.71
CA HIS A 155 13.66 -11.68 2.55
C HIS A 155 14.79 -12.48 1.88
N GLY A 156 14.96 -12.34 0.56
CA GLY A 156 15.89 -13.15 -0.21
C GLY A 156 15.37 -14.56 -0.47
N SER A 157 15.97 -15.22 -1.47
CA SER A 157 15.58 -16.56 -1.93
C SER A 157 15.79 -17.65 -0.87
N GLU A 158 16.72 -17.48 0.05
CA GLU A 158 17.02 -18.47 1.09
C GLU A 158 15.95 -18.48 2.21
N ALA A 159 15.40 -17.31 2.56
CA ALA A 159 14.48 -17.18 3.69
C ALA A 159 13.00 -17.26 3.27
N ILE A 160 12.67 -17.07 2.00
CA ILE A 160 11.28 -16.89 1.55
C ILE A 160 10.37 -18.09 1.89
N GLU A 161 10.88 -19.31 1.82
CA GLU A 161 10.10 -20.50 2.13
C GLU A 161 9.70 -20.57 3.61
N ALA A 162 10.62 -20.23 4.50
CA ALA A 162 10.34 -20.15 5.93
C ALA A 162 9.36 -19.02 6.26
N ARG A 163 9.53 -17.85 5.63
CA ARG A 163 8.65 -16.69 5.81
C ARG A 163 7.25 -16.92 5.27
N PHE A 164 7.14 -17.57 4.11
CA PHE A 164 5.83 -17.95 3.57
C PHE A 164 5.08 -18.90 4.50
N ARG A 165 5.77 -19.93 5.02
CA ARG A 165 5.18 -20.88 5.98
C ARG A 165 4.74 -20.17 7.26
N GLU A 166 5.61 -19.37 7.87
CA GLU A 166 5.29 -18.56 9.05
C GLU A 166 4.06 -17.66 8.81
N ALA A 167 3.99 -17.01 7.66
CA ALA A 167 2.87 -16.15 7.29
C ALA A 167 1.55 -16.93 7.14
N MET A 168 1.59 -18.13 6.55
CA MET A 168 0.38 -18.95 6.38
C MET A 168 -0.07 -19.61 7.68
N GLU A 169 0.86 -20.09 8.51
CA GLU A 169 0.57 -20.75 9.77
C GLU A 169 0.23 -19.77 10.91
N GLY A 170 0.69 -18.52 10.83
CA GLY A 170 0.51 -17.47 11.83
C GLY A 170 -0.40 -16.33 11.36
N ALA A 171 0.12 -15.45 10.51
CA ALA A 171 -0.58 -14.23 10.11
C ALA A 171 -1.90 -14.52 9.38
N TYR A 172 -1.91 -15.45 8.45
CA TYR A 172 -3.14 -15.84 7.75
C TYR A 172 -4.20 -16.35 8.73
N VAL A 173 -3.82 -17.21 9.68
CA VAL A 173 -4.74 -17.77 10.70
C VAL A 173 -5.32 -16.64 11.57
N ALA A 174 -4.50 -15.69 12.01
CA ALA A 174 -4.95 -14.57 12.82
C ALA A 174 -5.94 -13.67 12.02
N LEU A 175 -5.61 -13.34 10.77
CA LEU A 175 -6.46 -12.50 9.93
C LEU A 175 -7.75 -13.19 9.52
N ASP A 176 -7.70 -14.49 9.21
CA ASP A 176 -8.89 -15.28 8.85
C ASP A 176 -9.88 -15.38 10.03
N ARG A 177 -9.36 -15.50 11.25
CA ARG A 177 -10.16 -15.41 12.47
C ARG A 177 -10.83 -14.05 12.60
N LEU A 178 -10.09 -12.94 12.49
CA LEU A 178 -10.65 -11.58 12.57
C LEU A 178 -11.73 -11.33 11.51
N ARG A 179 -11.54 -11.86 10.29
CA ARG A 179 -12.54 -11.79 9.22
C ARG A 179 -13.78 -12.63 9.55
N THR A 180 -13.61 -13.85 10.01
CA THR A 180 -14.70 -14.77 10.39
C THR A 180 -15.54 -14.20 11.53
N GLU A 181 -14.89 -13.59 12.53
CA GLU A 181 -15.53 -12.87 13.64
C GLU A 181 -16.11 -11.50 13.20
N ARG A 182 -15.93 -11.09 11.94
CA ARG A 182 -16.40 -9.83 11.36
C ARG A 182 -15.79 -8.57 12.01
N VAL A 183 -14.65 -8.71 12.66
CA VAL A 183 -13.87 -7.58 13.17
C VAL A 183 -13.32 -6.74 12.03
N ILE A 184 -12.91 -7.38 10.93
CA ILE A 184 -12.48 -6.77 9.68
C ILE A 184 -13.34 -7.23 8.50
N LYS A 185 -13.28 -6.49 7.39
CA LYS A 185 -14.07 -6.77 6.17
C LYS A 185 -13.36 -7.66 5.17
N GLY A 186 -12.04 -7.68 5.18
CA GLY A 186 -11.26 -8.49 4.25
C GLY A 186 -9.80 -8.61 4.62
N ILE A 187 -9.20 -9.66 4.11
CA ILE A 187 -7.77 -9.98 4.29
C ILE A 187 -7.06 -10.07 2.95
N GLY A 188 -5.77 -9.81 2.96
CA GLY A 188 -4.96 -9.87 1.76
C GLY A 188 -3.47 -9.95 2.04
N ILE A 189 -2.71 -9.71 0.98
CA ILE A 189 -1.26 -9.51 1.04
C ILE A 189 -0.88 -8.20 0.36
N GLY A 190 0.26 -7.63 0.75
CA GLY A 190 0.89 -6.49 0.08
C GLY A 190 2.35 -6.81 -0.23
N VAL A 191 2.67 -7.02 -1.51
CA VAL A 191 3.98 -7.51 -1.95
C VAL A 191 4.46 -6.83 -3.24
N ASN A 192 5.75 -7.01 -3.55
CA ASN A 192 6.39 -6.45 -4.75
C ASN A 192 6.55 -7.47 -5.90
N GLU A 193 5.95 -8.66 -5.79
CA GLU A 193 6.13 -9.76 -6.74
C GLU A 193 4.78 -10.42 -7.10
N ALA A 194 4.49 -10.52 -8.40
CA ALA A 194 3.26 -11.15 -8.89
C ALA A 194 3.22 -12.65 -8.59
N GLU A 195 4.37 -13.32 -8.61
CA GLU A 195 4.55 -14.73 -8.28
C GLU A 195 4.12 -15.03 -6.86
N MET A 196 4.43 -14.14 -5.91
CA MET A 196 3.99 -14.29 -4.53
C MET A 196 2.49 -14.08 -4.39
N CYS A 197 1.89 -13.16 -5.15
CA CYS A 197 0.43 -13.03 -5.22
C CYS A 197 -0.22 -14.35 -5.66
N MET A 198 0.28 -14.99 -6.70
CA MET A 198 -0.23 -16.29 -7.17
C MET A 198 -0.06 -17.39 -6.14
N ARG A 199 1.10 -17.42 -5.49
CA ARG A 199 1.40 -18.40 -4.45
C ARG A 199 0.44 -18.32 -3.26
N PHE A 200 0.19 -17.13 -2.75
CA PHE A 200 -0.78 -16.91 -1.68
C PHE A 200 -2.20 -17.21 -2.13
N ALA A 201 -2.59 -16.79 -3.34
CA ALA A 201 -3.92 -17.09 -3.91
C ALA A 201 -4.19 -18.59 -4.03
N SER A 202 -3.13 -19.39 -4.22
CA SER A 202 -3.23 -20.85 -4.30
C SER A 202 -3.23 -21.54 -2.92
N ALA A 203 -2.73 -20.87 -1.88
CA ALA A 203 -2.54 -21.44 -0.55
C ALA A 203 -3.67 -21.08 0.44
N GLY A 204 -4.43 -20.03 0.17
CA GLY A 204 -5.46 -19.54 1.07
C GLY A 204 -6.58 -18.77 0.39
N THR A 205 -7.57 -18.38 1.18
CA THR A 205 -8.71 -17.59 0.69
C THR A 205 -8.50 -16.12 1.05
N PHE A 206 -8.08 -15.33 0.07
CA PHE A 206 -7.83 -13.89 0.21
C PHE A 206 -8.89 -13.07 -0.52
N ASP A 207 -9.28 -11.94 0.02
CA ASP A 207 -10.31 -11.06 -0.52
C ASP A 207 -9.74 -9.99 -1.44
N THR A 208 -8.52 -9.54 -1.15
CA THR A 208 -7.82 -8.51 -1.91
C THR A 208 -6.30 -8.72 -1.87
N MET A 209 -5.59 -8.15 -2.85
CA MET A 209 -4.12 -8.16 -2.88
C MET A 209 -3.62 -6.80 -3.35
N LEU A 210 -2.59 -6.27 -2.70
CA LEU A 210 -1.88 -5.09 -3.12
C LEU A 210 -0.57 -5.51 -3.79
N LEU A 211 -0.48 -5.26 -5.09
CA LEU A 211 0.71 -5.52 -5.89
C LEU A 211 1.42 -4.20 -6.20
N ALA A 212 2.66 -4.05 -5.70
CA ALA A 212 3.40 -2.81 -5.84
C ALA A 212 4.35 -2.83 -7.06
N GLY A 213 4.19 -1.87 -7.97
CA GLY A 213 5.11 -1.59 -9.07
C GLY A 213 5.22 -2.67 -10.16
N ARG A 214 4.33 -3.66 -10.19
CA ARG A 214 4.39 -4.79 -11.13
C ARG A 214 3.21 -4.87 -12.10
N TYR A 215 2.40 -3.82 -12.12
CA TYR A 215 1.43 -3.55 -13.18
C TYR A 215 1.33 -2.04 -13.37
N SER A 216 2.09 -1.52 -14.32
CA SER A 216 2.21 -0.10 -14.63
C SER A 216 2.48 0.09 -16.13
N LEU A 217 2.63 1.32 -16.59
CA LEU A 217 3.08 1.58 -17.97
C LEU A 217 4.46 0.98 -18.28
N LEU A 218 5.30 0.79 -17.27
CA LEU A 218 6.68 0.32 -17.41
C LEU A 218 6.84 -1.18 -17.18
N GLU A 219 6.05 -1.74 -16.24
CA GLU A 219 6.17 -3.12 -15.78
C GLU A 219 4.80 -3.82 -15.84
N GLN A 220 4.73 -5.01 -16.46
CA GLN A 220 3.47 -5.73 -16.64
C GLN A 220 3.54 -7.24 -16.38
N PRO A 221 4.42 -7.76 -15.49
CA PRO A 221 4.52 -9.21 -15.26
C PRO A 221 3.23 -9.82 -14.71
N ALA A 222 2.39 -9.03 -14.04
CA ALA A 222 1.11 -9.50 -13.49
C ALA A 222 0.05 -9.84 -14.53
N LEU A 223 0.20 -9.32 -15.77
CA LEU A 223 -0.87 -9.35 -16.78
C LEU A 223 -1.23 -10.77 -17.26
N THR A 224 -0.23 -11.62 -17.38
CA THR A 224 -0.38 -12.95 -18.01
C THR A 224 -1.02 -14.00 -17.12
N GLU A 225 -0.67 -14.00 -15.83
CA GLU A 225 -1.05 -15.08 -14.93
C GLU A 225 -1.81 -14.58 -13.69
N PHE A 226 -1.27 -13.60 -12.99
CA PHE A 226 -1.85 -13.14 -11.73
C PHE A 226 -3.21 -12.48 -11.91
N LEU A 227 -3.36 -11.52 -12.84
CA LEU A 227 -4.63 -10.81 -13.01
C LEU A 227 -5.77 -11.74 -13.46
N PRO A 228 -5.59 -12.68 -14.43
CA PRO A 228 -6.59 -13.68 -14.74
C PRO A 228 -6.93 -14.60 -13.55
N LEU A 229 -5.95 -14.99 -12.74
CA LEU A 229 -6.17 -15.78 -11.53
C LEU A 229 -7.01 -15.01 -10.52
N ALA A 230 -6.66 -13.75 -10.26
CA ALA A 230 -7.38 -12.87 -9.34
C ALA A 230 -8.84 -12.68 -9.75
N GLU A 231 -9.09 -12.43 -11.05
CA GLU A 231 -10.44 -12.34 -11.61
C GLU A 231 -11.22 -13.64 -11.40
N LYS A 232 -10.65 -14.79 -11.75
CA LYS A 232 -11.27 -16.11 -11.58
C LYS A 232 -11.64 -16.40 -10.13
N GLN A 233 -10.81 -15.95 -9.16
CA GLN A 233 -11.03 -16.17 -7.74
C GLN A 233 -11.83 -15.05 -7.06
N GLY A 234 -12.18 -13.98 -7.77
CA GLY A 234 -12.88 -12.82 -7.22
C GLY A 234 -12.02 -12.03 -6.21
N ILE A 235 -10.70 -12.05 -6.37
CA ILE A 235 -9.77 -11.29 -5.54
C ILE A 235 -9.69 -9.86 -6.07
N GLY A 236 -9.93 -8.86 -5.21
CA GLY A 236 -9.72 -7.46 -5.56
C GLY A 236 -8.24 -7.12 -5.65
N VAL A 237 -7.82 -6.44 -6.72
CA VAL A 237 -6.42 -6.05 -6.89
C VAL A 237 -6.28 -4.54 -6.67
N MET A 238 -5.44 -4.16 -5.72
CA MET A 238 -4.97 -2.80 -5.50
C MET A 238 -3.59 -2.66 -6.12
N LEU A 239 -3.40 -1.68 -7.00
CA LEU A 239 -2.12 -1.41 -7.63
C LEU A 239 -1.40 -0.33 -6.82
N GLY A 240 -0.34 -0.73 -6.13
CA GLY A 240 0.57 0.19 -5.44
C GLY A 240 1.73 0.60 -6.33
N GLY A 241 2.38 1.74 -6.01
CA GLY A 241 3.60 2.15 -6.68
C GLY A 241 3.48 2.34 -8.21
N VAL A 242 2.32 2.76 -8.69
CA VAL A 242 2.03 2.92 -10.14
C VAL A 242 2.98 3.88 -10.85
N PHE A 243 3.65 4.74 -10.12
CA PHE A 243 4.68 5.64 -10.66
C PHE A 243 6.10 5.04 -10.66
N ASN A 244 6.29 3.77 -10.30
CA ASN A 244 7.59 3.08 -10.25
C ASN A 244 8.68 3.93 -9.56
N SER A 245 8.49 4.19 -8.26
CA SER A 245 9.36 5.05 -7.42
C SER A 245 9.42 6.52 -7.87
N GLY A 246 8.46 6.96 -8.67
CA GLY A 246 8.31 8.36 -9.10
C GLY A 246 8.71 8.63 -10.55
N ILE A 247 9.45 7.73 -11.23
CA ILE A 247 9.91 7.99 -12.60
C ILE A 247 8.76 8.20 -13.59
N LEU A 248 7.60 7.55 -13.42
CA LEU A 248 6.42 7.77 -14.25
C LEU A 248 5.62 9.04 -13.88
N ALA A 249 6.03 9.74 -12.82
CA ALA A 249 5.50 11.06 -12.47
C ALA A 249 6.44 12.18 -12.93
N THR A 250 7.76 12.01 -12.78
CA THR A 250 8.77 13.03 -13.12
C THR A 250 9.26 12.95 -14.56
N GLY A 251 9.15 11.78 -15.19
CA GLY A 251 9.74 11.50 -16.48
C GLY A 251 11.21 11.04 -16.39
N ALA A 252 11.84 10.88 -17.56
CA ALA A 252 13.24 10.46 -17.70
C ALA A 252 14.21 11.62 -17.43
N VAL A 253 14.23 12.10 -16.18
CA VAL A 253 15.10 13.21 -15.74
C VAL A 253 16.27 12.70 -14.90
N ALA A 254 17.34 13.51 -14.79
CA ALA A 254 18.49 13.17 -13.94
C ALA A 254 18.04 12.95 -12.49
N GLY A 255 18.50 11.86 -11.85
CA GLY A 255 18.14 11.52 -10.48
C GLY A 255 16.77 10.85 -10.33
N ALA A 256 16.05 10.55 -11.42
CA ALA A 256 14.80 9.80 -11.36
C ALA A 256 15.02 8.44 -10.69
N LYS A 257 14.04 8.01 -9.87
CA LYS A 257 14.14 6.77 -9.10
C LYS A 257 13.30 5.66 -9.73
N TYR A 258 13.85 4.44 -9.70
CA TYR A 258 13.20 3.20 -10.07
C TYR A 258 13.61 2.11 -9.07
N ASN A 259 12.64 1.33 -8.57
CA ASN A 259 12.88 0.31 -7.53
C ASN A 259 13.70 0.87 -6.34
N TYR A 260 13.35 2.09 -5.88
CA TYR A 260 13.96 2.82 -4.75
C TYR A 260 15.45 3.19 -4.93
N LYS A 261 16.00 3.05 -6.14
CA LYS A 261 17.38 3.40 -6.50
C LYS A 261 17.38 4.37 -7.70
N ASP A 262 18.55 4.86 -8.08
CA ASP A 262 18.68 5.63 -9.33
C ASP A 262 18.28 4.76 -10.52
N ALA A 263 17.48 5.32 -11.43
CA ALA A 263 16.98 4.60 -12.59
C ALA A 263 18.12 4.26 -13.55
N PRO A 264 18.28 2.98 -13.97
CA PRO A 264 19.28 2.58 -14.95
C PRO A 264 18.93 3.10 -16.35
N ALA A 265 19.94 3.13 -17.24
CA ALA A 265 19.84 3.78 -18.53
C ALA A 265 18.76 3.17 -19.46
N ASP A 266 18.56 1.88 -19.41
CA ASP A 266 17.53 1.17 -20.18
C ASP A 266 16.10 1.55 -19.72
N VAL A 267 15.87 1.68 -18.42
CA VAL A 267 14.61 2.18 -17.85
C VAL A 267 14.38 3.61 -18.26
N MET A 268 15.40 4.48 -18.19
CA MET A 268 15.32 5.87 -18.64
C MET A 268 14.91 5.96 -20.10
N GLN A 269 15.47 5.10 -20.96
CA GLN A 269 15.12 5.07 -22.40
C GLN A 269 13.66 4.62 -22.62
N LYS A 270 13.19 3.60 -21.89
CA LYS A 270 11.79 3.15 -21.95
C LYS A 270 10.83 4.26 -21.53
N VAL A 271 11.12 4.93 -20.41
CA VAL A 271 10.29 6.06 -19.94
C VAL A 271 10.26 7.21 -20.93
N ALA A 272 11.42 7.57 -21.50
CA ALA A 272 11.49 8.60 -22.54
C ALA A 272 10.66 8.23 -23.80
N ALA A 273 10.57 6.94 -24.13
CA ALA A 273 9.72 6.46 -25.21
C ALA A 273 8.23 6.62 -24.87
N ILE A 274 7.82 6.23 -23.65
CA ILE A 274 6.46 6.43 -23.14
C ILE A 274 6.08 7.92 -23.15
N GLU A 275 6.95 8.79 -22.66
CA GLU A 275 6.72 10.24 -22.68
C GLU A 275 6.48 10.80 -24.10
N ARG A 276 7.22 10.30 -25.10
CA ARG A 276 7.00 10.71 -26.49
C ARG A 276 5.60 10.35 -26.98
N VAL A 277 5.13 9.14 -26.66
CA VAL A 277 3.76 8.70 -26.99
C VAL A 277 2.73 9.58 -26.26
N CYS A 278 2.87 9.77 -24.96
CA CYS A 278 1.99 10.63 -24.17
C CYS A 278 1.89 12.06 -24.77
N ARG A 279 3.03 12.67 -25.10
CA ARG A 279 3.08 14.00 -25.73
C ARG A 279 2.41 14.03 -27.11
N ALA A 280 2.61 13.01 -27.93
CA ALA A 280 1.97 12.94 -29.25
C ALA A 280 0.44 12.90 -29.17
N HIS A 281 -0.11 12.40 -28.06
CA HIS A 281 -1.55 12.32 -27.79
C HIS A 281 -2.08 13.39 -26.83
N GLY A 282 -1.25 14.38 -26.45
CA GLY A 282 -1.65 15.47 -25.54
C GLY A 282 -1.99 15.01 -24.12
N VAL A 283 -1.45 13.88 -23.67
CA VAL A 283 -1.69 13.32 -22.33
C VAL A 283 -0.44 13.52 -21.46
N ALA A 284 -0.61 14.01 -20.24
CA ALA A 284 0.50 14.08 -19.29
C ALA A 284 0.90 12.66 -18.82
N LEU A 285 2.22 12.43 -18.69
CA LEU A 285 2.75 11.12 -18.25
C LEU A 285 2.13 10.63 -16.92
N PRO A 286 2.00 11.46 -15.85
CA PRO A 286 1.35 11.01 -14.60
C PRO A 286 -0.11 10.62 -14.79
N THR A 287 -0.83 11.31 -15.67
CA THR A 287 -2.24 10.98 -15.97
C THR A 287 -2.35 9.63 -16.69
N ALA A 288 -1.43 9.35 -17.61
CA ALA A 288 -1.40 8.07 -18.31
C ALA A 288 -0.99 6.91 -17.38
N ALA A 289 -0.17 7.20 -16.37
CA ALA A 289 0.32 6.20 -15.41
C ALA A 289 -0.74 5.79 -14.36
N LEU A 290 -1.68 6.70 -14.03
CA LEU A 290 -2.84 6.44 -13.15
C LEU A 290 -3.96 5.74 -13.91
#